data_f53147cba461da4fc2ce7a49246433c8
#
_entry.id   f53147cba461da4fc2ce7a49246433c8
#
_cell.length_a   1.000
_cell.length_b   1.000
_cell.length_c   1.000
_cell.angle_alpha   90.00
_cell.angle_beta   90.00
_cell.angle_gamma   90.00
#
_symmetry.space_group_name_H-M   'P 1'
#
loop_
_entity.id
_entity.type
_entity.pdbx_description
1 polymer ?
#
loop_
_entity_poly.entity_id
_entity_poly.type
_entity_poly.pdbx_seq_one_letter_code
_entity_poly.pdbx_strand_id
1 'polypeptide(L)'
;MAELKIADLGRLSHAYLISAPDIRAALSCAGEMAAAAVCTGEGKKPCGQCRACHKAAENIHPDVITLARLEDEKGRPKREIGVDQIRQLAADACIVPNEAERKVYIIREAETMNVPAQNAALKLLEEPPLGALFLLCTTNASQLLPTVRSRCVELNLTGAQAAPDQAMEALAAAYIKAVAAGDRARLYSWCAANEGLDGRAAAAFVDCVQEQLGDMLCARRDCLGLSHRELRRLCALMDRCAAYLRVNVGPKHIFGLLAVDSIAGSGNRG
;
A
#
# COMPACT_ATOMS: atom_id res chain seq x y z
N MET A 1 -15.38 3.30 2.43
CA MET A 1 -15.02 4.29 1.40
C MET A 1 -14.80 5.62 2.10
N ALA A 2 -13.57 5.94 2.46
CA ALA A 2 -13.22 7.32 2.78
C ALA A 2 -13.07 8.03 1.43
N GLU A 3 -14.16 8.60 0.93
CA GLU A 3 -14.09 9.60 -0.13
C GLU A 3 -13.23 10.74 0.41
N LEU A 4 -11.96 10.75 0.01
CA LEU A 4 -11.16 11.95 0.09
C LEU A 4 -11.93 12.96 -0.75
N LYS A 5 -12.67 13.88 -0.11
CA LYS A 5 -13.24 15.02 -0.80
C LYS A 5 -12.06 15.88 -1.24
N ILE A 6 -11.50 15.55 -2.41
CA ILE A 6 -10.49 16.36 -3.14
C ILE A 6 -11.07 17.77 -3.43
N ALA A 7 -12.32 18.00 -3.06
CA ALA A 7 -13.04 19.26 -3.25
C ALA A 7 -12.49 20.48 -2.46
N ASP A 8 -11.62 20.26 -1.46
CA ASP A 8 -11.03 21.36 -0.66
C ASP A 8 -9.57 21.66 -1.06
N LEU A 9 -9.22 21.50 -2.32
CA LEU A 9 -7.89 21.83 -2.89
C LEU A 9 -7.46 23.30 -2.74
N GLY A 10 -8.35 24.19 -2.30
CA GLY A 10 -8.00 25.58 -1.96
C GLY A 10 -7.11 25.73 -0.72
N ARG A 11 -6.92 24.66 0.08
CA ARG A 11 -6.09 24.60 1.30
C ARG A 11 -5.23 23.33 1.37
N LEU A 12 -4.64 22.90 0.26
CA LEU A 12 -3.68 21.79 0.32
C LEU A 12 -2.53 22.17 1.25
N SER A 13 -2.24 21.30 2.20
CA SER A 13 -0.97 21.32 2.91
C SER A 13 0.17 21.15 1.89
N HIS A 14 1.36 21.54 2.27
CA HIS A 14 2.54 21.42 1.41
C HIS A 14 3.14 20.02 1.38
N ALA A 15 2.79 19.15 2.32
CA ALA A 15 3.33 17.79 2.41
C ALA A 15 2.28 16.78 2.89
N TYR A 16 2.24 15.64 2.22
CA TYR A 16 1.39 14.50 2.56
C TYR A 16 2.21 13.22 2.62
N LEU A 17 1.92 12.38 3.61
CA LEU A 17 2.40 11.01 3.70
C LEU A 17 1.23 10.08 3.38
N ILE A 18 1.29 9.48 2.19
CA ILE A 18 0.24 8.60 1.67
C ILE A 18 0.68 7.16 1.91
N SER A 19 0.04 6.49 2.86
CA SER A 19 0.31 5.09 3.17
C SER A 19 -0.80 4.18 2.69
N ALA A 20 -0.43 3.08 2.05
CA ALA A 20 -1.35 2.07 1.53
C ALA A 20 -0.74 0.68 1.65
N PRO A 21 -1.54 -0.40 1.74
CA PRO A 21 -1.03 -1.78 1.70
C PRO A 21 -0.27 -2.12 0.40
N ASP A 22 -0.67 -1.52 -0.73
CA ASP A 22 0.02 -1.62 -2.02
C ASP A 22 0.53 -0.23 -2.44
N ILE A 23 1.79 -0.15 -2.82
CA ILE A 23 2.41 1.10 -3.32
C ILE A 23 1.67 1.67 -4.54
N ARG A 24 1.05 0.83 -5.37
CA ARG A 24 0.26 1.28 -6.52
C ARG A 24 -0.95 2.10 -6.11
N ALA A 25 -1.61 1.73 -5.02
CA ALA A 25 -2.74 2.50 -4.48
C ALA A 25 -2.28 3.87 -3.96
N ALA A 26 -1.14 3.92 -3.25
CA ALA A 26 -0.55 5.19 -2.80
C ALA A 26 -0.16 6.08 -3.99
N LEU A 27 0.46 5.50 -5.03
CA LEU A 27 0.85 6.22 -6.24
C LEU A 27 -0.34 6.69 -7.07
N SER A 28 -1.43 5.91 -7.15
CA SER A 28 -2.67 6.32 -7.82
C SER A 28 -3.26 7.55 -7.12
N CYS A 29 -3.37 7.52 -5.80
CA CYS A 29 -3.83 8.65 -5.02
C CYS A 29 -2.92 9.89 -5.20
N ALA A 30 -1.59 9.70 -5.15
CA ALA A 30 -0.64 10.77 -5.39
C ALA A 30 -0.76 11.35 -6.80
N GLY A 31 -0.98 10.51 -7.82
CA GLY A 31 -1.23 10.92 -9.20
C GLY A 31 -2.48 11.78 -9.35
N GLU A 32 -3.59 11.38 -8.69
CA GLU A 32 -4.82 12.17 -8.67
C GLU A 32 -4.62 13.54 -7.99
N MET A 33 -3.91 13.56 -6.85
CA MET A 33 -3.56 14.79 -6.14
C MET A 33 -2.66 15.68 -6.98
N ALA A 34 -1.67 15.11 -7.67
CA ALA A 34 -0.79 15.84 -8.58
C ALA A 34 -1.56 16.43 -9.76
N ALA A 35 -2.40 15.63 -10.42
CA ALA A 35 -3.25 16.11 -11.51
C ALA A 35 -4.18 17.24 -11.06
N ALA A 36 -4.72 17.16 -9.84
CA ALA A 36 -5.56 18.21 -9.28
C ALA A 36 -4.77 19.48 -8.97
N ALA A 37 -3.52 19.36 -8.48
CA ALA A 37 -2.66 20.49 -8.15
C ALA A 37 -2.19 21.28 -9.38
N VAL A 38 -1.98 20.60 -10.52
CA VAL A 38 -1.57 21.23 -11.78
C VAL A 38 -2.74 21.57 -12.72
N CYS A 39 -3.97 21.19 -12.34
CA CYS A 39 -5.16 21.36 -13.18
C CYS A 39 -5.48 22.84 -13.44
N THR A 40 -5.57 23.22 -14.73
CA THR A 40 -5.93 24.57 -15.19
C THR A 40 -7.43 24.70 -15.54
N GLY A 41 -8.21 23.62 -15.42
CA GLY A 41 -9.65 23.67 -15.68
C GLY A 41 -10.42 24.35 -14.55
N GLU A 42 -11.62 24.86 -14.89
CA GLU A 42 -12.56 25.43 -13.93
C GLU A 42 -13.39 24.34 -13.24
N GLY A 43 -13.86 24.59 -12.01
CA GLY A 43 -14.73 23.70 -11.25
C GLY A 43 -13.98 22.62 -10.47
N LYS A 44 -14.49 21.37 -10.50
CA LYS A 44 -13.90 20.24 -9.75
C LYS A 44 -12.52 19.88 -10.33
N LYS A 45 -11.52 19.82 -9.46
CA LYS A 45 -10.15 19.41 -9.81
C LYS A 45 -9.86 18.00 -9.28
N PRO A 46 -9.14 17.14 -10.06
CA PRO A 46 -8.76 17.33 -11.44
C PRO A 46 -9.98 17.30 -12.38
N CYS A 47 -9.99 18.14 -13.44
CA CYS A 47 -11.09 18.13 -14.40
C CYS A 47 -11.01 16.97 -15.42
N GLY A 48 -9.84 16.32 -15.54
CA GLY A 48 -9.60 15.21 -16.47
C GLY A 48 -9.57 15.56 -17.96
N GLN A 49 -9.85 16.82 -18.34
CA GLN A 49 -10.02 17.24 -19.75
C GLN A 49 -9.00 18.28 -20.18
N CYS A 50 -8.38 19.03 -19.27
CA CYS A 50 -7.40 20.04 -19.64
C CYS A 50 -6.04 19.39 -19.99
N ARG A 51 -5.22 20.13 -20.75
CA ARG A 51 -3.90 19.67 -21.19
C ARG A 51 -2.99 19.26 -20.00
N ALA A 52 -3.06 19.99 -18.89
CA ALA A 52 -2.30 19.66 -17.69
C ALA A 52 -2.72 18.30 -17.09
N CYS A 53 -4.03 18.01 -17.00
CA CYS A 53 -4.53 16.71 -16.53
C CYS A 53 -4.08 15.57 -17.43
N HIS A 54 -4.12 15.74 -18.76
CA HIS A 54 -3.64 14.72 -19.71
C HIS A 54 -2.14 14.45 -19.52
N LYS A 55 -1.32 15.52 -19.46
CA LYS A 55 0.13 15.39 -19.21
C LYS A 55 0.43 14.71 -17.87
N ALA A 56 -0.32 15.04 -16.83
CA ALA A 56 -0.14 14.42 -15.51
C ALA A 56 -0.51 12.93 -15.53
N ALA A 57 -1.60 12.54 -16.22
CA ALA A 57 -1.99 11.15 -16.38
C ALA A 57 -0.96 10.31 -17.15
N GLU A 58 -0.29 10.91 -18.13
CA GLU A 58 0.77 10.28 -18.92
C GLU A 58 2.16 10.37 -18.24
N ASN A 59 2.26 10.96 -17.04
CA ASN A 59 3.52 11.20 -16.31
C ASN A 59 4.57 12.03 -17.11
N ILE A 60 4.11 12.96 -17.96
CA ILE A 60 4.95 13.85 -18.78
C ILE A 60 4.78 15.34 -18.44
N HIS A 61 4.08 15.66 -17.34
CA HIS A 61 3.92 17.04 -16.93
C HIS A 61 5.24 17.59 -16.34
N PRO A 62 5.80 18.71 -16.85
CA PRO A 62 7.10 19.20 -16.40
C PRO A 62 7.17 19.61 -14.92
N ASP A 63 6.02 19.98 -14.34
CA ASP A 63 5.92 20.39 -12.93
C ASP A 63 5.43 19.23 -12.03
N VAL A 64 5.37 17.99 -12.51
CA VAL A 64 5.11 16.79 -11.72
C VAL A 64 6.34 15.88 -11.81
N ILE A 65 7.12 15.86 -10.75
CA ILE A 65 8.41 15.17 -10.70
C ILE A 65 8.29 13.96 -9.78
N THR A 66 8.61 12.78 -10.31
CA THR A 66 8.61 11.55 -9.54
C THR A 66 10.03 11.15 -9.17
N LEU A 67 10.31 11.08 -7.87
CA LEU A 67 11.55 10.55 -7.32
C LEU A 67 11.39 9.08 -6.97
N ALA A 68 12.27 8.25 -7.53
CA ALA A 68 12.35 6.83 -7.23
C ALA A 68 13.80 6.43 -6.94
N ARG A 69 14.00 5.21 -6.47
CA ARG A 69 15.35 4.64 -6.34
C ARG A 69 16.04 4.63 -7.70
N LEU A 70 17.29 5.07 -7.74
CA LEU A 70 18.12 4.99 -8.95
C LEU A 70 18.38 3.52 -9.32
N GLU A 71 18.63 3.27 -10.60
CA GLU A 71 19.08 1.97 -11.08
C GLU A 71 20.59 1.83 -10.97
N ASP A 72 21.08 0.61 -10.76
CA ASP A 72 22.50 0.26 -10.84
C ASP A 72 22.91 0.07 -12.31
N GLU A 73 24.19 -0.17 -12.55
CA GLU A 73 24.74 -0.43 -13.89
C GLU A 73 24.13 -1.64 -14.63
N LYS A 74 23.36 -2.47 -13.89
CA LYS A 74 22.67 -3.65 -14.42
C LYS A 74 21.16 -3.43 -14.58
N GLY A 75 20.68 -2.17 -14.46
CA GLY A 75 19.25 -1.81 -14.56
C GLY A 75 18.40 -2.27 -13.38
N ARG A 76 19.01 -2.59 -12.22
CA ARG A 76 18.28 -2.97 -11.01
C ARG A 76 18.13 -1.77 -10.07
N PRO A 77 16.97 -1.58 -9.43
CA PRO A 77 16.81 -0.49 -8.49
C PRO A 77 17.79 -0.64 -7.32
N LYS A 78 18.48 0.45 -6.99
CA LYS A 78 19.32 0.53 -5.78
C LYS A 78 18.48 0.26 -4.55
N ARG A 79 19.11 -0.12 -3.43
CA ARG A 79 18.41 -0.46 -2.18
C ARG A 79 17.69 0.74 -1.57
N GLU A 80 18.23 1.94 -1.74
CA GLU A 80 17.83 3.13 -0.99
C GLU A 80 17.78 4.37 -1.89
N ILE A 81 16.96 5.33 -1.49
CA ILE A 81 17.01 6.71 -1.97
C ILE A 81 18.08 7.44 -1.12
N GLY A 82 19.12 7.92 -1.80
CA GLY A 82 20.25 8.58 -1.16
C GLY A 82 20.01 10.07 -0.91
N VAL A 83 20.84 10.66 -0.03
CA VAL A 83 20.78 12.08 0.34
C VAL A 83 20.96 13.03 -0.85
N ASP A 84 21.78 12.65 -1.84
CA ASP A 84 22.04 13.50 -3.00
C ASP A 84 20.81 13.65 -3.91
N GLN A 85 19.97 12.61 -4.00
CA GLN A 85 18.70 12.69 -4.71
C GLN A 85 17.75 13.70 -4.05
N ILE A 86 17.69 13.72 -2.72
CA ILE A 86 16.88 14.69 -1.97
C ILE A 86 17.44 16.10 -2.10
N ARG A 87 18.78 16.26 -2.12
CA ARG A 87 19.41 17.57 -2.37
C ARG A 87 19.14 18.11 -3.77
N GLN A 88 19.16 17.25 -4.78
CA GLN A 88 18.79 17.62 -6.14
C GLN A 88 17.32 18.02 -6.22
N LEU A 89 16.44 17.27 -5.58
CA LEU A 89 15.01 17.61 -5.48
C LEU A 89 14.82 18.96 -4.78
N ALA A 90 15.57 19.24 -3.69
CA ALA A 90 15.53 20.49 -2.97
C ALA A 90 15.97 21.68 -3.86
N ALA A 91 17.03 21.50 -4.64
CA ALA A 91 17.50 22.53 -5.57
C ALA A 91 16.46 22.81 -6.67
N ASP A 92 15.84 21.76 -7.23
CA ASP A 92 14.78 21.91 -8.23
C ASP A 92 13.51 22.57 -7.64
N ALA A 93 13.18 22.30 -6.39
CA ALA A 93 12.01 22.88 -5.73
C ALA A 93 12.12 24.41 -5.55
N CYS A 94 13.33 24.97 -5.55
CA CYS A 94 13.55 26.40 -5.53
C CYS A 94 13.35 27.09 -6.89
N ILE A 95 13.21 26.32 -7.97
CA ILE A 95 12.95 26.83 -9.32
C ILE A 95 11.45 27.01 -9.52
N VAL A 96 11.04 28.16 -10.09
CA VAL A 96 9.62 28.41 -10.41
C VAL A 96 9.03 27.34 -11.31
N PRO A 97 7.74 26.99 -11.16
CA PRO A 97 7.05 26.07 -12.06
C PRO A 97 7.10 26.51 -13.52
N ASN A 98 7.07 25.56 -14.45
CA ASN A 98 7.13 25.83 -15.89
C ASN A 98 5.76 26.18 -16.48
N GLU A 99 4.72 25.41 -16.19
CA GLU A 99 3.39 25.52 -16.80
C GLU A 99 2.27 25.67 -15.76
N ALA A 100 2.47 25.15 -14.55
CA ALA A 100 1.47 25.15 -13.49
C ALA A 100 1.73 26.23 -12.43
N GLU A 101 0.76 26.46 -11.54
CA GLU A 101 0.94 27.34 -10.37
C GLU A 101 1.80 26.68 -9.28
N ARG A 102 1.95 25.36 -9.34
CA ARG A 102 2.64 24.55 -8.32
C ARG A 102 3.52 23.49 -8.96
N LYS A 103 4.63 23.18 -8.29
CA LYS A 103 5.43 21.96 -8.55
C LYS A 103 5.05 20.86 -7.59
N VAL A 104 4.89 19.65 -8.10
CA VAL A 104 4.52 18.46 -7.31
C VAL A 104 5.65 17.44 -7.35
N TYR A 105 6.06 16.98 -6.19
CA TYR A 105 7.11 15.99 -6.01
C TYR A 105 6.51 14.71 -5.42
N ILE A 106 6.49 13.63 -6.20
CA ILE A 106 6.03 12.31 -5.76
C ILE A 106 7.25 11.48 -5.39
N ILE A 107 7.42 11.17 -4.11
CA ILE A 107 8.51 10.31 -3.62
C ILE A 107 7.96 8.89 -3.49
N ARG A 108 8.38 8.01 -4.42
CA ARG A 108 7.97 6.60 -4.41
C ARG A 108 8.73 5.82 -3.34
N GLU A 109 8.02 4.92 -2.65
CA GLU A 109 8.61 4.05 -1.63
C GLU A 109 9.47 4.87 -0.63
N ALA A 110 8.84 5.91 -0.05
CA ALA A 110 9.53 6.88 0.80
C ALA A 110 10.25 6.22 2.00
N GLU A 111 9.79 5.03 2.44
CA GLU A 111 10.44 4.18 3.43
C GLU A 111 11.85 3.73 3.01
N THR A 112 12.17 3.78 1.72
CA THR A 112 13.51 3.42 1.22
C THR A 112 14.53 4.57 1.32
N MET A 113 14.12 5.76 1.75
CA MET A 113 15.05 6.85 2.06
C MET A 113 15.96 6.45 3.23
N ASN A 114 17.27 6.51 3.04
CA ASN A 114 18.19 6.33 4.17
C ASN A 114 18.08 7.50 5.17
N VAL A 115 18.58 7.32 6.39
CA VAL A 115 18.46 8.32 7.47
C VAL A 115 19.01 9.70 7.06
N PRO A 116 20.18 9.82 6.38
CA PRO A 116 20.65 11.11 5.87
C PRO A 116 19.70 11.77 4.86
N ALA A 117 19.04 10.98 3.99
CA ALA A 117 18.06 11.49 3.02
C ALA A 117 16.80 12.00 3.73
N GLN A 118 16.29 11.26 4.71
CA GLN A 118 15.14 11.67 5.52
C GLN A 118 15.44 12.98 6.27
N ASN A 119 16.63 13.10 6.88
CA ASN A 119 17.04 14.33 7.55
C ASN A 119 17.20 15.51 6.58
N ALA A 120 17.70 15.28 5.37
CA ALA A 120 17.78 16.32 4.34
C ALA A 120 16.39 16.82 3.87
N ALA A 121 15.39 15.91 3.84
CA ALA A 121 14.01 16.25 3.50
C ALA A 121 13.33 17.12 4.56
N LEU A 122 13.78 17.11 5.82
CA LEU A 122 13.13 17.88 6.91
C LEU A 122 13.04 19.37 6.58
N LYS A 123 14.09 19.95 6.00
CA LYS A 123 14.09 21.40 5.62
C LYS A 123 12.99 21.72 4.60
N LEU A 124 12.78 20.83 3.62
CA LEU A 124 11.73 20.99 2.61
C LEU A 124 10.32 20.85 3.19
N LEU A 125 10.20 20.00 4.21
CA LEU A 125 8.93 19.74 4.88
C LEU A 125 8.60 20.79 5.94
N GLU A 126 9.60 21.49 6.49
CA GLU A 126 9.41 22.60 7.45
C GLU A 126 9.14 23.92 6.75
N GLU A 127 9.98 24.25 5.77
CA GLU A 127 9.97 25.52 5.04
C GLU A 127 9.90 25.24 3.53
N PRO A 128 8.74 24.81 3.03
CA PRO A 128 8.62 24.46 1.62
C PRO A 128 8.79 25.68 0.74
N PRO A 129 9.49 25.56 -0.39
CA PRO A 129 9.50 26.61 -1.42
C PRO A 129 8.08 26.95 -1.88
N LEU A 130 7.86 28.19 -2.26
CA LEU A 130 6.54 28.69 -2.65
C LEU A 130 5.96 27.84 -3.79
N GLY A 131 4.77 27.30 -3.59
CA GLY A 131 4.09 26.48 -4.60
C GLY A 131 4.56 25.02 -4.67
N ALA A 132 5.49 24.57 -3.83
CA ALA A 132 5.89 23.15 -3.80
C ALA A 132 4.87 22.29 -3.03
N LEU A 133 4.60 21.11 -3.55
CA LEU A 133 3.78 20.07 -2.93
C LEU A 133 4.55 18.76 -2.91
N PHE A 134 4.73 18.16 -1.73
CA PHE A 134 5.44 16.91 -1.53
C PHE A 134 4.46 15.78 -1.19
N LEU A 135 4.48 14.70 -1.98
CA LEU A 135 3.65 13.52 -1.82
C LEU A 135 4.56 12.31 -1.56
N LEU A 136 4.70 11.92 -0.29
CA LEU A 136 5.49 10.78 0.13
C LEU A 136 4.62 9.53 0.10
N CYS A 137 4.88 8.61 -0.83
CA CYS A 137 4.13 7.36 -0.97
C CYS A 137 4.88 6.22 -0.27
N THR A 138 4.21 5.48 0.59
CA THR A 138 4.83 4.39 1.37
C THR A 138 3.88 3.22 1.57
N THR A 139 4.44 2.03 1.71
CA THR A 139 3.71 0.85 2.21
C THR A 139 3.92 0.65 3.71
N ASN A 140 4.91 1.33 4.30
CA ASN A 140 5.23 1.20 5.71
C ASN A 140 5.70 2.53 6.32
N ALA A 141 4.74 3.34 6.79
CA ALA A 141 5.01 4.63 7.42
C ALA A 141 5.87 4.53 8.69
N SER A 142 5.92 3.36 9.36
CA SER A 142 6.71 3.19 10.58
C SER A 142 8.23 3.17 10.35
N GLN A 143 8.67 2.97 9.10
CA GLN A 143 10.09 3.04 8.73
C GLN A 143 10.58 4.48 8.51
N LEU A 144 9.66 5.43 8.40
CA LEU A 144 10.01 6.84 8.34
C LEU A 144 10.24 7.41 9.74
N LEU A 145 11.20 8.33 9.83
CA LEU A 145 11.49 9.03 11.08
C LEU A 145 10.24 9.75 11.60
N PRO A 146 9.99 9.72 12.91
CA PRO A 146 8.88 10.46 13.52
C PRO A 146 8.89 11.96 13.15
N THR A 147 10.09 12.54 12.99
CA THR A 147 10.29 13.93 12.60
C THR A 147 9.83 14.24 11.16
N VAL A 148 9.92 13.28 10.24
CA VAL A 148 9.37 13.39 8.87
C VAL A 148 7.85 13.28 8.94
N ARG A 149 7.34 12.27 9.64
CA ARG A 149 5.91 12.00 9.76
C ARG A 149 5.14 13.17 10.37
N SER A 150 5.69 13.78 11.44
CA SER A 150 5.04 14.90 12.14
C SER A 150 4.89 16.18 11.28
N ARG A 151 5.59 16.26 10.14
CA ARG A 151 5.55 17.40 9.20
C ARG A 151 4.69 17.14 7.96
N CYS A 152 4.14 15.94 7.86
CA CYS A 152 3.25 15.53 6.78
C CYS A 152 1.81 15.34 7.30
N VAL A 153 0.84 15.68 6.47
CA VAL A 153 -0.54 15.23 6.69
C VAL A 153 -0.60 13.75 6.32
N GLU A 154 -0.88 12.88 7.29
CA GLU A 154 -0.97 11.45 7.05
C GLU A 154 -2.31 11.09 6.39
N LEU A 155 -2.23 10.46 5.22
CA LEU A 155 -3.36 9.87 4.50
C LEU A 155 -3.19 8.35 4.51
N ASN A 156 -3.97 7.68 5.31
CA ASN A 156 -3.97 6.23 5.39
C ASN A 156 -5.06 5.68 4.47
N LEU A 157 -4.65 5.11 3.34
CA LEU A 157 -5.56 4.46 2.40
C LEU A 157 -5.88 3.03 2.89
N THR A 158 -6.46 2.95 4.09
CA THR A 158 -7.00 1.70 4.63
C THR A 158 -8.32 1.44 3.91
N GLY A 159 -8.30 0.56 2.92
CA GLY A 159 -9.52 0.13 2.22
C GLY A 159 -9.62 0.41 0.73
N ALA A 160 -8.63 1.03 0.10
CA ALA A 160 -8.47 0.90 -1.35
C ALA A 160 -7.73 -0.43 -1.61
N GLN A 161 -8.42 -1.54 -1.45
CA GLN A 161 -7.98 -2.79 -2.03
C GLN A 161 -7.81 -2.54 -3.53
N ALA A 162 -6.58 -2.78 -4.04
CA ALA A 162 -6.43 -3.11 -5.45
C ALA A 162 -7.53 -4.12 -5.78
N ALA A 163 -8.24 -3.92 -6.90
CA ALA A 163 -9.31 -4.83 -7.30
C ALA A 163 -8.85 -6.26 -6.98
N PRO A 164 -9.61 -7.00 -6.16
CA PRO A 164 -9.10 -8.24 -5.59
C PRO A 164 -8.63 -9.11 -6.75
N ASP A 165 -7.41 -9.64 -6.62
CA ASP A 165 -6.91 -10.59 -7.59
C ASP A 165 -7.86 -11.78 -7.52
N GLN A 166 -8.75 -11.91 -8.51
CA GLN A 166 -9.78 -12.95 -8.55
C GLN A 166 -9.20 -14.34 -8.28
N ALA A 167 -7.92 -14.55 -8.65
CA ALA A 167 -7.20 -15.77 -8.37
C ALA A 167 -6.94 -15.94 -6.87
N MET A 168 -6.54 -14.88 -6.16
CA MET A 168 -6.29 -14.92 -4.71
C MET A 168 -7.58 -15.02 -3.92
N GLU A 169 -8.65 -14.35 -4.34
CA GLU A 169 -9.98 -14.52 -3.76
C GLU A 169 -10.49 -15.96 -3.88
N ALA A 170 -10.36 -16.55 -5.07
CA ALA A 170 -10.75 -17.95 -5.30
C ALA A 170 -9.90 -18.91 -4.46
N LEU A 171 -8.60 -18.63 -4.33
CA LEU A 171 -7.69 -19.40 -3.51
C LEU A 171 -8.05 -19.33 -2.03
N ALA A 172 -8.38 -18.15 -1.51
CA ALA A 172 -8.84 -17.93 -0.15
C ALA A 172 -10.16 -18.67 0.13
N ALA A 173 -11.12 -18.57 -0.80
CA ALA A 173 -12.39 -19.30 -0.68
C ALA A 173 -12.19 -20.82 -0.70
N ALA A 174 -11.28 -21.33 -1.53
CA ALA A 174 -10.95 -22.76 -1.56
C ALA A 174 -10.32 -23.23 -0.24
N TYR A 175 -9.43 -22.44 0.35
CA TYR A 175 -8.86 -22.72 1.67
C TYR A 175 -9.94 -22.78 2.76
N ILE A 176 -10.79 -21.75 2.86
CA ILE A 176 -11.85 -21.72 3.88
C ILE A 176 -12.80 -22.90 3.73
N LYS A 177 -13.16 -23.30 2.50
CA LYS A 177 -13.95 -24.50 2.23
C LYS A 177 -13.25 -25.78 2.68
N ALA A 178 -11.93 -25.89 2.45
CA ALA A 178 -11.15 -27.05 2.90
C ALA A 178 -11.11 -27.15 4.43
N VAL A 179 -10.98 -26.02 5.13
CA VAL A 179 -11.04 -25.94 6.60
C VAL A 179 -12.44 -26.29 7.11
N ALA A 180 -13.49 -25.74 6.52
CA ALA A 180 -14.89 -25.99 6.90
C ALA A 180 -15.30 -27.49 6.71
N ALA A 181 -14.73 -28.16 5.71
CA ALA A 181 -14.95 -29.59 5.49
C ALA A 181 -14.39 -30.45 6.62
N GLY A 182 -13.47 -29.96 7.46
CA GLY A 182 -12.91 -30.70 8.60
C GLY A 182 -11.95 -31.83 8.23
N ASP A 183 -11.67 -32.01 6.94
CA ASP A 183 -10.80 -33.09 6.44
C ASP A 183 -9.33 -32.64 6.43
N ARG A 184 -8.57 -33.14 7.41
CA ARG A 184 -7.14 -32.82 7.57
C ARG A 184 -6.28 -33.25 6.38
N ALA A 185 -6.56 -34.42 5.80
CA ALA A 185 -5.76 -34.93 4.68
C ALA A 185 -5.94 -34.04 3.45
N ARG A 186 -7.18 -33.65 3.19
CA ARG A 186 -7.52 -32.74 2.09
C ARG A 186 -6.90 -31.34 2.29
N LEU A 187 -6.96 -30.80 3.51
CA LEU A 187 -6.33 -29.50 3.84
C LEU A 187 -4.81 -29.58 3.68
N TYR A 188 -4.18 -30.64 4.16
CA TYR A 188 -2.74 -30.84 4.02
C TYR A 188 -2.33 -30.89 2.54
N SER A 189 -3.03 -31.68 1.72
CA SER A 189 -2.78 -31.75 0.27
C SER A 189 -2.96 -30.40 -0.42
N TRP A 190 -3.98 -29.63 0.01
CA TRP A 190 -4.23 -28.28 -0.52
C TRP A 190 -3.09 -27.31 -0.15
N CYS A 191 -2.62 -27.33 1.10
CA CYS A 191 -1.50 -26.50 1.54
C CYS A 191 -0.22 -26.85 0.79
N ALA A 192 0.09 -28.13 0.62
CA ALA A 192 1.27 -28.61 -0.12
C ALA A 192 1.24 -28.19 -1.60
N ALA A 193 0.06 -28.18 -2.23
CA ALA A 193 -0.09 -27.74 -3.61
C ALA A 193 0.16 -26.21 -3.79
N ASN A 194 0.01 -25.42 -2.72
CA ASN A 194 0.10 -23.96 -2.77
C ASN A 194 1.35 -23.39 -2.05
N GLU A 195 2.20 -24.23 -1.45
CA GLU A 195 3.42 -23.77 -0.73
C GLU A 195 4.48 -23.11 -1.63
N GLY A 196 4.34 -23.24 -2.94
CA GLY A 196 5.24 -22.63 -3.96
C GLY A 196 4.93 -21.17 -4.29
N LEU A 197 3.93 -20.54 -3.67
CA LEU A 197 3.67 -19.12 -3.83
C LEU A 197 4.89 -18.29 -3.38
N ASP A 198 5.13 -17.16 -4.05
CA ASP A 198 6.11 -16.21 -3.56
C ASP A 198 5.59 -15.45 -2.32
N GLY A 199 6.48 -14.73 -1.64
CA GLY A 199 6.14 -14.00 -0.41
C GLY A 199 5.05 -12.96 -0.59
N ARG A 200 4.95 -12.33 -1.77
CA ARG A 200 3.94 -11.33 -2.10
C ARG A 200 2.57 -11.98 -2.33
N ALA A 201 2.53 -13.05 -3.09
CA ALA A 201 1.31 -13.80 -3.34
C ALA A 201 0.77 -14.45 -2.05
N ALA A 202 1.67 -14.95 -1.18
CA ALA A 202 1.29 -15.48 0.12
C ALA A 202 0.71 -14.40 1.05
N ALA A 203 1.24 -13.18 1.03
CA ALA A 203 0.68 -12.06 1.78
C ALA A 203 -0.71 -11.68 1.26
N ALA A 204 -0.88 -11.53 -0.07
CA ALA A 204 -2.17 -11.25 -0.69
C ALA A 204 -3.21 -12.35 -0.38
N PHE A 205 -2.81 -13.62 -0.37
CA PHE A 205 -3.66 -14.74 0.03
C PHE A 205 -4.13 -14.60 1.49
N VAL A 206 -3.20 -14.31 2.43
CA VAL A 206 -3.55 -14.13 3.85
C VAL A 206 -4.53 -12.97 4.03
N ASP A 207 -4.31 -11.84 3.35
CA ASP A 207 -5.20 -10.68 3.39
C ASP A 207 -6.61 -11.02 2.86
N CYS A 208 -6.72 -11.74 1.73
CA CYS A 208 -8.00 -12.20 1.19
C CYS A 208 -8.73 -13.16 2.15
N VAL A 209 -8.01 -14.05 2.84
CA VAL A 209 -8.61 -14.93 3.84
C VAL A 209 -9.13 -14.13 5.04
N GLN A 210 -8.37 -13.16 5.55
CA GLN A 210 -8.80 -12.29 6.66
C GLN A 210 -10.07 -11.53 6.31
N GLU A 211 -10.16 -10.98 5.11
CA GLU A 211 -11.35 -10.25 4.64
C GLU A 211 -12.58 -11.17 4.59
N GLN A 212 -12.45 -12.36 3.96
CA GLN A 212 -13.55 -13.31 3.86
C GLN A 212 -14.02 -13.81 5.23
N LEU A 213 -13.10 -14.06 6.17
CA LEU A 213 -13.43 -14.42 7.55
C LEU A 213 -14.11 -13.28 8.30
N GLY A 214 -13.67 -12.02 8.06
CA GLY A 214 -14.30 -10.81 8.59
C GLY A 214 -15.74 -10.66 8.11
N ASP A 215 -16.00 -10.90 6.82
CA ASP A 215 -17.34 -10.86 6.25
C ASP A 215 -18.25 -11.96 6.84
N MET A 216 -17.71 -13.15 7.09
CA MET A 216 -18.43 -14.24 7.76
C MET A 216 -18.78 -13.86 9.20
N LEU A 217 -17.87 -13.23 9.95
CA LEU A 217 -18.11 -12.78 11.32
C LEU A 217 -19.15 -11.66 11.38
N CYS A 218 -19.22 -10.79 10.35
CA CYS A 218 -20.21 -9.73 10.21
C CYS A 218 -21.54 -10.20 9.60
N ALA A 219 -21.73 -11.49 9.38
CA ALA A 219 -22.89 -12.08 8.71
C ALA A 219 -23.16 -11.55 7.29
N ARG A 220 -22.12 -11.05 6.61
CA ARG A 220 -22.18 -10.61 5.21
C ARG A 220 -21.94 -11.75 4.23
N ARG A 221 -21.42 -12.89 4.71
CA ARG A 221 -21.11 -14.09 3.95
C ARG A 221 -21.53 -15.35 4.74
N ASP A 222 -21.88 -16.41 4.02
CA ASP A 222 -22.20 -17.71 4.63
C ASP A 222 -20.99 -18.29 5.38
N CYS A 223 -21.19 -18.69 6.64
CA CYS A 223 -20.15 -19.21 7.52
C CYS A 223 -19.72 -20.66 7.19
N LEU A 224 -20.31 -21.33 6.19
CA LEU A 224 -20.00 -22.70 5.76
C LEU A 224 -20.01 -23.71 6.91
N GLY A 225 -20.85 -23.49 7.93
CA GLY A 225 -20.96 -24.33 9.13
C GLY A 225 -19.87 -24.08 10.20
N LEU A 226 -18.98 -23.10 10.00
CA LEU A 226 -17.99 -22.70 11.01
C LEU A 226 -18.67 -21.88 12.12
N SER A 227 -18.37 -22.22 13.37
CA SER A 227 -18.82 -21.46 14.53
C SER A 227 -18.06 -20.13 14.68
N HIS A 228 -18.66 -19.16 15.38
CA HIS A 228 -17.99 -17.88 15.71
C HIS A 228 -16.65 -18.07 16.45
N ARG A 229 -16.51 -19.16 17.22
CA ARG A 229 -15.27 -19.49 17.92
C ARG A 229 -14.19 -19.94 16.92
N GLU A 230 -14.56 -20.77 15.95
CA GLU A 230 -13.66 -21.25 14.90
C GLU A 230 -13.23 -20.10 13.98
N LEU A 231 -14.16 -19.24 13.57
CA LEU A 231 -13.85 -18.06 12.76
C LEU A 231 -12.85 -17.14 13.46
N ARG A 232 -13.06 -16.81 14.75
CA ARG A 232 -12.12 -15.98 15.52
C ARG A 232 -10.74 -16.62 15.66
N ARG A 233 -10.69 -17.96 15.82
CA ARG A 233 -9.42 -18.69 15.86
C ARG A 233 -8.68 -18.62 14.53
N LEU A 234 -9.40 -18.76 13.42
CA LEU A 234 -8.81 -18.63 12.08
C LEU A 234 -8.31 -17.20 11.83
N CYS A 235 -9.04 -16.17 12.26
CA CYS A 235 -8.55 -14.78 12.18
C CYS A 235 -7.23 -14.61 12.94
N ALA A 236 -7.14 -15.10 14.19
CA ALA A 236 -5.91 -15.03 14.98
C ALA A 236 -4.75 -15.82 14.33
N LEU A 237 -5.05 -16.93 13.64
CA LEU A 237 -4.06 -17.68 12.86
C LEU A 237 -3.55 -16.86 11.67
N MET A 238 -4.45 -16.19 10.94
CA MET A 238 -4.08 -15.30 9.83
C MET A 238 -3.25 -14.12 10.31
N ASP A 239 -3.57 -13.51 11.46
CA ASP A 239 -2.77 -12.42 12.05
C ASP A 239 -1.33 -12.87 12.34
N ARG A 240 -1.15 -14.10 12.85
CA ARG A 240 0.17 -14.71 13.05
C ARG A 240 0.90 -14.93 11.73
N CYS A 241 0.21 -15.44 10.71
CA CYS A 241 0.78 -15.64 9.38
C CYS A 241 1.23 -14.32 8.77
N ALA A 242 0.42 -13.27 8.85
CA ALA A 242 0.76 -11.93 8.40
C ALA A 242 1.99 -11.37 9.13
N ALA A 243 2.08 -11.57 10.46
CA ALA A 243 3.24 -11.15 11.25
C ALA A 243 4.53 -11.88 10.81
N TYR A 244 4.47 -13.17 10.55
CA TYR A 244 5.62 -13.94 10.07
C TYR A 244 6.06 -13.52 8.65
N LEU A 245 5.13 -13.24 7.75
CA LEU A 245 5.46 -12.75 6.41
C LEU A 245 6.16 -11.38 6.46
N ARG A 246 5.77 -10.48 7.39
CA ARG A 246 6.45 -9.18 7.59
C ARG A 246 7.91 -9.31 8.01
N VAL A 247 8.29 -10.40 8.70
CA VAL A 247 9.69 -10.68 9.08
C VAL A 247 10.36 -11.67 8.12
N ASN A 248 9.83 -11.78 6.87
CA ASN A 248 10.37 -12.60 5.79
C ASN A 248 10.44 -14.11 6.08
N VAL A 249 9.54 -14.65 6.88
CA VAL A 249 9.35 -16.11 6.97
C VAL A 249 8.81 -16.62 5.64
N GLY A 250 9.46 -17.62 5.07
CA GLY A 250 9.11 -18.14 3.74
C GLY A 250 7.71 -18.74 3.68
N PRO A 251 6.99 -18.61 2.54
CA PRO A 251 5.61 -19.09 2.35
C PRO A 251 5.43 -20.57 2.71
N LYS A 252 6.41 -21.42 2.43
CA LYS A 252 6.39 -22.83 2.79
C LYS A 252 6.09 -23.07 4.29
N HIS A 253 6.70 -22.26 5.17
CA HIS A 253 6.46 -22.34 6.61
C HIS A 253 5.05 -21.85 6.97
N ILE A 254 4.54 -20.85 6.27
CA ILE A 254 3.18 -20.34 6.45
C ILE A 254 2.15 -21.42 6.09
N PHE A 255 2.29 -22.04 4.91
CA PHE A 255 1.39 -23.12 4.50
C PHE A 255 1.51 -24.37 5.39
N GLY A 256 2.71 -24.67 5.92
CA GLY A 256 2.90 -25.68 6.93
C GLY A 256 2.15 -25.37 8.23
N LEU A 257 2.20 -24.14 8.71
CA LEU A 257 1.45 -23.67 9.87
C LEU A 257 -0.07 -23.77 9.64
N LEU A 258 -0.55 -23.36 8.47
CA LEU A 258 -1.96 -23.46 8.10
C LEU A 258 -2.43 -24.92 8.08
N ALA A 259 -1.65 -25.84 7.55
CA ALA A 259 -1.98 -27.25 7.50
C ALA A 259 -2.18 -27.86 8.89
N VAL A 260 -1.40 -27.42 9.90
CA VAL A 260 -1.43 -27.95 11.26
C VAL A 260 -2.48 -27.25 12.12
N ASP A 261 -2.48 -25.92 12.14
CA ASP A 261 -3.23 -25.11 13.11
C ASP A 261 -4.67 -24.79 12.68
N SER A 262 -5.04 -24.93 11.39
CA SER A 262 -6.39 -24.54 10.92
C SER A 262 -7.48 -25.44 11.47
N ILE A 263 -7.23 -26.75 11.64
CA ILE A 263 -8.19 -27.75 12.14
C ILE A 263 -7.83 -28.21 13.57
N ALA A 264 -6.78 -27.69 14.21
CA ALA A 264 -6.39 -28.02 15.57
C ALA A 264 -7.43 -27.51 16.58
N GLY A 265 -8.37 -28.35 16.98
CA GLY A 265 -9.40 -28.04 18.00
C GLY A 265 -10.75 -28.70 17.81
N SER A 266 -10.96 -29.44 16.74
CA SER A 266 -12.18 -30.28 16.58
C SER A 266 -12.05 -31.69 17.16
N GLY A 267 -11.10 -31.90 18.07
CA GLY A 267 -11.02 -33.14 18.86
C GLY A 267 -12.03 -33.10 19.98
N ASN A 268 -13.26 -33.35 19.75
CA ASN A 268 -14.27 -34.06 20.49
C ASN A 268 -15.68 -33.65 20.03
N ARG A 269 -16.16 -34.22 18.93
CA ARG A 269 -17.59 -34.42 18.74
C ARG A 269 -17.84 -35.90 19.00
N GLY A 270 -18.03 -36.22 20.29
CA GLY A 270 -18.71 -37.41 20.74
C GLY A 270 -20.11 -37.03 21.14
#